data_0b6f555c2b038d823812237430e070d0
#
_entry.id   0b6f555c2b038d823812237430e070d0
#
_cell.length_a   1.000
_cell.length_b   1.000
_cell.length_c   1.000
_cell.angle_alpha   90.00
_cell.angle_beta   90.00
_cell.angle_gamma   90.00
#
_symmetry.space_group_name_H-M   'P 1'
#
loop_
_entity.id
_entity.type
_entity.pdbx_description
1 polymer ?
#
loop_
_entity_poly.entity_id
_entity_poly.type
_entity_poly.pdbx_seq_one_letter_code
_entity_poly.pdbx_strand_id
1 'polypeptide(L)'
;MKFATTALIPAAMALSAVPAQAATNLMMNGSFEQTLASTVFVDGVAQINGSNTTAFPGWQTYGSYQYKANRNYDASAGKTSIDLSGPRALIVQQFFNLQVGKTYRVSLDLSGNPAATVDPVLKLSFQNIIPVNNFTFVRPAGQTASNMGWVRVAASFIATQTSHIVYFANANSLATADNGPVIDNIFMSEPVPEPQNWALFIIGFGLIGLVSRRKATRQTA
;
A
#
# COMPACT_ATOMS: atom_id res chain seq x y z
N MET A 1 73.75 8.84 -5.38
CA MET A 1 72.55 8.18 -5.93
C MET A 1 71.37 8.63 -5.12
N LYS A 2 70.46 9.49 -5.65
CA LYS A 2 69.25 9.96 -4.94
C LYS A 2 68.06 9.09 -5.43
N PHE A 3 67.47 8.36 -4.51
CA PHE A 3 66.24 7.60 -4.82
C PHE A 3 65.04 8.53 -4.68
N ALA A 4 64.31 8.74 -5.78
CA ALA A 4 63.05 9.44 -5.77
C ALA A 4 61.92 8.51 -5.26
N THR A 5 61.30 8.87 -4.17
CA THR A 5 60.17 8.15 -3.62
C THR A 5 58.87 8.70 -4.27
N THR A 6 58.29 7.91 -5.17
CA THR A 6 57.04 8.25 -5.80
C THR A 6 55.86 7.93 -4.84
N ALA A 7 55.21 8.95 -4.30
CA ALA A 7 54.03 8.78 -3.48
C ALA A 7 52.81 8.46 -4.39
N LEU A 8 52.22 7.30 -4.22
CA LEU A 8 50.91 6.97 -4.80
C LEU A 8 49.82 7.63 -3.96
N ILE A 9 49.12 8.58 -4.55
CA ILE A 9 47.90 9.16 -3.99
C ILE A 9 46.75 8.18 -4.24
N PRO A 10 46.04 7.69 -3.24
CA PRO A 10 44.84 6.88 -3.47
C PRO A 10 43.72 7.81 -3.97
N ALA A 11 43.23 7.57 -5.18
CA ALA A 11 42.02 8.20 -5.68
C ALA A 11 40.83 7.68 -4.87
N ALA A 12 40.28 8.54 -4.01
CA ALA A 12 39.03 8.28 -3.34
C ALA A 12 37.88 8.39 -4.35
N MET A 13 37.32 7.27 -4.78
CA MET A 13 36.07 7.25 -5.54
C MET A 13 34.94 7.68 -4.63
N ALA A 14 34.38 8.88 -4.82
CA ALA A 14 33.16 9.30 -4.19
C ALA A 14 32.00 8.51 -4.80
N LEU A 15 31.46 7.53 -4.09
CA LEU A 15 30.20 6.88 -4.45
C LEU A 15 29.09 7.87 -4.16
N SER A 16 28.51 8.46 -5.18
CA SER A 16 27.28 9.21 -5.05
C SER A 16 26.14 8.23 -4.74
N ALA A 17 25.54 8.36 -3.56
CA ALA A 17 24.31 7.64 -3.24
C ALA A 17 23.21 8.14 -4.18
N VAL A 18 22.69 7.27 -5.04
CA VAL A 18 21.49 7.56 -5.82
C VAL A 18 20.32 7.61 -4.85
N PRO A 19 19.58 8.72 -4.76
CA PRO A 19 18.44 8.80 -3.86
C PRO A 19 17.41 7.73 -4.24
N ALA A 20 16.91 7.00 -3.25
CA ALA A 20 15.81 6.06 -3.46
C ALA A 20 14.59 6.86 -3.95
N GLN A 21 14.15 6.56 -5.16
CA GLN A 21 12.95 7.20 -5.71
C GLN A 21 11.74 6.71 -4.91
N ALA A 22 10.92 7.64 -4.39
CA ALA A 22 9.69 7.31 -3.71
C ALA A 22 8.77 6.56 -4.68
N ALA A 23 8.16 5.47 -4.20
CA ALA A 23 7.22 4.71 -5.01
C ALA A 23 6.02 5.58 -5.37
N THR A 24 5.66 5.61 -6.65
CA THR A 24 4.46 6.31 -7.13
C THR A 24 3.22 5.51 -6.71
N ASN A 25 2.21 6.20 -6.18
CA ASN A 25 0.93 5.57 -5.90
C ASN A 25 0.16 5.39 -7.21
N LEU A 26 -0.12 4.15 -7.58
CA LEU A 26 -0.93 3.80 -8.74
C LEU A 26 -2.43 3.85 -8.43
N MET A 27 -2.81 3.87 -7.14
CA MET A 27 -4.20 3.98 -6.70
C MET A 27 -4.70 5.40 -6.93
N MET A 28 -5.75 5.55 -7.72
CA MET A 28 -6.42 6.84 -7.90
C MET A 28 -7.31 7.10 -6.69
N ASN A 29 -7.21 8.31 -6.12
CA ASN A 29 -8.07 8.76 -5.02
C ASN A 29 -8.14 7.74 -3.85
N GLY A 30 -6.99 7.22 -3.44
CA GLY A 30 -6.91 6.18 -2.40
C GLY A 30 -7.28 6.66 -0.99
N SER A 31 -7.31 7.97 -0.76
CA SER A 31 -7.78 8.62 0.47
C SER A 31 -9.21 9.16 0.37
N PHE A 32 -9.91 8.93 -0.76
CA PHE A 32 -11.32 9.30 -0.98
C PHE A 32 -11.64 10.79 -0.84
N GLU A 33 -10.66 11.67 -0.94
CA GLU A 33 -10.85 13.11 -0.77
C GLU A 33 -11.49 13.78 -1.99
N GLN A 34 -11.33 13.19 -3.18
CA GLN A 34 -12.00 13.66 -4.39
C GLN A 34 -13.39 13.03 -4.47
N THR A 35 -14.42 13.87 -4.48
CA THR A 35 -15.82 13.46 -4.61
C THR A 35 -16.44 14.09 -5.83
N LEU A 36 -17.43 13.42 -6.43
CA LEU A 36 -18.25 14.03 -7.48
C LEU A 36 -19.18 15.09 -6.87
N ALA A 37 -19.60 16.06 -7.67
CA ALA A 37 -20.51 17.12 -7.24
C ALA A 37 -21.89 16.58 -6.78
N SER A 38 -22.27 15.39 -7.24
CA SER A 38 -23.48 14.67 -6.82
C SER A 38 -23.37 13.98 -5.46
N THR A 39 -22.16 13.89 -4.89
CA THR A 39 -21.95 13.28 -3.57
C THR A 39 -22.30 14.26 -2.48
N VAL A 40 -23.44 14.07 -1.86
CA VAL A 40 -23.96 14.97 -0.80
C VAL A 40 -23.65 14.36 0.56
N PHE A 41 -22.95 15.11 1.40
CA PHE A 41 -22.73 14.76 2.80
C PHE A 41 -23.82 15.40 3.66
N VAL A 42 -24.54 14.58 4.41
CA VAL A 42 -25.49 15.01 5.43
C VAL A 42 -24.91 14.59 6.78
N ASP A 43 -24.75 15.54 7.69
CA ASP A 43 -24.13 15.32 9.00
C ASP A 43 -22.79 14.54 8.91
N GLY A 44 -21.97 14.90 7.91
CA GLY A 44 -20.66 14.28 7.68
C GLY A 44 -20.70 12.89 7.03
N VAL A 45 -21.86 12.39 6.64
CA VAL A 45 -22.01 11.08 6.01
C VAL A 45 -22.64 11.19 4.63
N ALA A 46 -22.02 10.60 3.61
CA ALA A 46 -22.66 10.40 2.31
C ALA A 46 -23.04 8.93 2.13
N GLN A 47 -24.34 8.68 1.98
CA GLN A 47 -24.87 7.36 1.67
C GLN A 47 -24.68 7.10 0.17
N ILE A 48 -24.01 6.02 -0.17
CA ILE A 48 -23.79 5.62 -1.56
C ILE A 48 -24.54 4.31 -1.76
N ASN A 49 -25.67 4.39 -2.44
CA ASN A 49 -26.54 3.26 -2.69
C ASN A 49 -26.45 2.84 -4.16
N GLY A 50 -26.55 1.55 -4.41
CA GLY A 50 -26.66 0.99 -5.75
C GLY A 50 -25.40 0.37 -6.31
N SER A 51 -25.55 -0.26 -7.46
CA SER A 51 -24.47 -0.89 -8.23
C SER A 51 -23.92 0.07 -9.27
N ASN A 52 -22.64 -0.03 -9.57
CA ASN A 52 -21.94 0.78 -10.58
C ASN A 52 -21.99 2.29 -10.34
N THR A 53 -22.17 2.69 -9.11
CA THR A 53 -22.16 4.10 -8.75
C THR A 53 -20.73 4.59 -8.59
N THR A 54 -20.38 5.65 -9.29
CA THR A 54 -19.09 6.33 -9.15
C THR A 54 -19.29 7.59 -8.31
N ALA A 55 -19.26 7.46 -6.99
CA ALA A 55 -19.28 8.63 -6.10
C ALA A 55 -17.89 9.26 -5.94
N PHE A 56 -16.86 8.45 -6.15
CA PHE A 56 -15.45 8.85 -6.04
C PHE A 56 -14.73 8.57 -7.36
N PRO A 57 -14.03 9.53 -7.95
CA PRO A 57 -13.22 9.30 -9.14
C PRO A 57 -12.29 8.10 -8.97
N GLY A 58 -12.29 7.21 -9.95
CA GLY A 58 -11.47 5.99 -9.96
C GLY A 58 -12.10 4.78 -9.29
N TRP A 59 -13.17 4.94 -8.53
CA TRP A 59 -13.81 3.85 -7.79
C TRP A 59 -15.17 3.48 -8.33
N GLN A 60 -15.49 2.18 -8.30
CA GLN A 60 -16.81 1.64 -8.62
C GLN A 60 -17.33 0.84 -7.43
N THR A 61 -18.62 0.95 -7.18
CA THR A 61 -19.33 0.19 -6.16
C THR A 61 -20.20 -0.87 -6.81
N TYR A 62 -20.30 -2.04 -6.19
CA TYR A 62 -21.14 -3.14 -6.66
C TYR A 62 -22.02 -3.65 -5.53
N GLY A 63 -23.26 -4.04 -5.89
CA GLY A 63 -24.23 -4.58 -4.95
C GLY A 63 -25.27 -3.57 -4.50
N SER A 64 -26.30 -4.07 -3.82
CA SER A 64 -27.44 -3.25 -3.34
C SER A 64 -27.22 -2.64 -1.96
N TYR A 65 -25.98 -2.61 -1.48
CA TYR A 65 -25.68 -2.30 -0.09
C TYR A 65 -25.17 -0.89 0.10
N GLN A 66 -25.38 -0.37 1.29
CA GLN A 66 -24.98 0.98 1.65
C GLN A 66 -23.49 1.05 1.90
N TYR A 67 -22.86 2.01 1.26
CA TYR A 67 -21.50 2.47 1.56
C TYR A 67 -21.63 3.82 2.23
N LYS A 68 -20.82 4.06 3.23
CA LYS A 68 -20.80 5.35 3.89
C LYS A 68 -19.44 6.00 3.67
N ALA A 69 -19.40 7.06 2.87
CA ALA A 69 -18.29 7.99 2.97
C ALA A 69 -18.46 8.75 4.28
N ASN A 70 -17.52 8.64 5.16
CA ASN A 70 -17.65 9.13 6.51
C ASN A 70 -16.58 10.18 6.83
N ARG A 71 -17.03 11.36 7.22
CA ARG A 71 -16.20 12.47 7.72
C ARG A 71 -16.32 12.68 9.21
N ASN A 72 -17.15 11.87 9.88
CA ASN A 72 -17.29 11.91 11.34
C ASN A 72 -16.28 11.02 12.04
N TYR A 73 -15.62 10.14 11.28
CA TYR A 73 -14.49 9.37 11.77
C TYR A 73 -13.21 10.16 11.57
N ASP A 74 -12.31 10.07 12.51
CA ASP A 74 -10.95 10.57 12.34
C ASP A 74 -10.25 9.73 11.25
N ALA A 75 -10.19 10.29 10.04
CA ALA A 75 -9.64 9.59 8.88
C ALA A 75 -8.13 9.38 9.05
N SER A 76 -7.58 8.30 8.49
CA SER A 76 -6.15 8.06 8.55
C SER A 76 -5.38 8.97 7.58
N ALA A 77 -6.04 9.42 6.51
CA ALA A 77 -5.51 10.40 5.56
C ALA A 77 -6.62 11.35 5.10
N GLY A 78 -6.39 12.66 5.27
CA GLY A 78 -7.37 13.67 4.87
C GLY A 78 -8.57 13.77 5.83
N LYS A 79 -9.79 13.69 5.29
CA LYS A 79 -11.04 13.89 6.05
C LYS A 79 -12.10 12.82 5.79
N THR A 80 -11.90 11.97 4.79
CA THR A 80 -12.91 11.03 4.31
C THR A 80 -12.40 9.62 4.35
N SER A 81 -13.12 8.73 5.01
CA SER A 81 -12.90 7.29 4.96
C SER A 81 -14.11 6.57 4.39
N ILE A 82 -13.97 5.33 3.95
CA ILE A 82 -15.08 4.51 3.45
C ILE A 82 -15.41 3.42 4.45
N ASP A 83 -16.63 3.46 4.95
CA ASP A 83 -17.22 2.37 5.73
C ASP A 83 -17.96 1.41 4.78
N LEU A 84 -17.46 0.20 4.66
CA LEU A 84 -18.08 -0.86 3.87
C LEU A 84 -19.24 -1.50 4.68
N SER A 85 -20.20 -0.65 5.07
CA SER A 85 -21.38 -1.07 5.80
C SER A 85 -22.24 -2.03 4.99
N GLY A 86 -22.88 -2.93 5.67
CA GLY A 86 -23.79 -3.90 5.05
C GLY A 86 -23.11 -5.16 4.54
N PRO A 87 -23.90 -6.22 4.40
CA PRO A 87 -23.38 -7.50 3.95
C PRO A 87 -22.93 -7.43 2.48
N ARG A 88 -21.72 -7.94 2.19
CA ARG A 88 -21.14 -7.98 0.86
C ARG A 88 -20.89 -6.61 0.21
N ALA A 89 -20.76 -5.55 0.98
CA ALA A 89 -20.31 -4.27 0.45
C ALA A 89 -18.97 -4.46 -0.28
N LEU A 90 -18.88 -3.94 -1.52
CA LEU A 90 -17.75 -4.16 -2.40
C LEU A 90 -17.44 -2.89 -3.20
N ILE A 91 -16.23 -2.38 -3.06
CA ILE A 91 -15.69 -1.35 -3.94
C ILE A 91 -14.50 -1.89 -4.73
N VAL A 92 -14.32 -1.38 -5.92
CA VAL A 92 -13.25 -1.83 -6.81
C VAL A 92 -12.58 -0.66 -7.51
N GLN A 93 -11.32 -0.90 -7.87
CA GLN A 93 -10.62 -0.06 -8.84
C GLN A 93 -9.98 -0.94 -9.90
N GLN A 94 -10.09 -0.53 -11.17
CA GLN A 94 -9.45 -1.19 -12.29
C GLN A 94 -8.14 -0.47 -12.64
N PHE A 95 -7.11 -1.26 -12.86
CA PHE A 95 -5.79 -0.81 -13.27
C PHE A 95 -5.51 -1.26 -14.69
N PHE A 96 -4.77 -0.42 -15.41
CA PHE A 96 -4.34 -0.67 -16.79
C PHE A 96 -2.82 -0.50 -16.89
N ASN A 97 -2.25 -1.01 -17.97
CA ASN A 97 -0.81 -0.88 -18.28
C ASN A 97 0.12 -1.49 -17.21
N LEU A 98 -0.38 -2.49 -16.48
CA LEU A 98 0.48 -3.26 -15.57
C LEU A 98 1.47 -4.10 -16.38
N GLN A 99 2.66 -4.29 -15.85
CA GLN A 99 3.67 -5.14 -16.45
C GLN A 99 3.46 -6.58 -16.00
N VAL A 100 3.18 -7.48 -16.94
CA VAL A 100 3.01 -8.92 -16.67
C VAL A 100 4.28 -9.49 -16.04
N GLY A 101 4.12 -10.31 -15.01
CA GLY A 101 5.22 -10.89 -14.23
C GLY A 101 5.78 -10.00 -13.13
N LYS A 102 5.40 -8.73 -13.06
CA LYS A 102 5.78 -7.85 -11.95
C LYS A 102 4.90 -8.06 -10.74
N THR A 103 5.50 -7.95 -9.57
CA THR A 103 4.78 -7.95 -8.29
C THR A 103 4.29 -6.55 -7.99
N TYR A 104 3.03 -6.41 -7.62
CA TYR A 104 2.42 -5.18 -7.13
C TYR A 104 2.01 -5.37 -5.68
N ARG A 105 2.15 -4.32 -4.88
CA ARG A 105 1.76 -4.32 -3.47
C ARG A 105 0.64 -3.32 -3.26
N VAL A 106 -0.47 -3.79 -2.72
CA VAL A 106 -1.58 -2.96 -2.24
C VAL A 106 -1.52 -2.90 -0.72
N SER A 107 -1.54 -1.71 -0.18
CA SER A 107 -1.60 -1.47 1.26
C SER A 107 -2.67 -0.42 1.57
N LEU A 108 -3.27 -0.51 2.74
CA LEU A 108 -4.31 0.41 3.19
C LEU A 108 -4.33 0.49 4.71
N ASP A 109 -4.98 1.53 5.22
CA ASP A 109 -5.29 1.64 6.63
C ASP A 109 -6.68 1.07 6.86
N LEU A 110 -6.76 0.12 7.80
CA LEU A 110 -7.95 -0.63 8.16
C LEU A 110 -8.36 -0.28 9.58
N SER A 111 -9.65 -0.05 9.75
CA SER A 111 -10.33 0.09 11.04
C SER A 111 -11.68 -0.63 10.99
N GLY A 112 -12.45 -0.51 12.05
CA GLY A 112 -13.84 -0.96 12.12
C GLY A 112 -14.76 0.17 12.49
N ASN A 113 -16.04 0.04 12.16
CA ASN A 113 -17.05 0.96 12.63
C ASN A 113 -17.07 0.95 14.17
N PRO A 114 -16.93 2.09 14.87
CA PRO A 114 -16.95 2.15 16.33
C PRO A 114 -18.23 1.61 16.99
N ALA A 115 -19.36 1.64 16.26
CA ALA A 115 -20.63 1.08 16.72
C ALA A 115 -20.78 -0.42 16.44
N ALA A 116 -19.84 -1.04 15.73
CA ALA A 116 -19.94 -2.46 15.39
C ALA A 116 -19.92 -3.35 16.63
N THR A 117 -20.62 -4.47 16.59
CA THR A 117 -20.70 -5.45 17.67
C THR A 117 -19.78 -6.66 17.47
N VAL A 118 -19.19 -6.77 16.26
CA VAL A 118 -18.27 -7.85 15.87
C VAL A 118 -17.04 -7.25 15.23
N ASP A 119 -15.92 -7.96 15.29
CA ASP A 119 -14.71 -7.55 14.59
C ASP A 119 -14.93 -7.64 13.08
N PRO A 120 -14.74 -6.54 12.34
CA PRO A 120 -14.95 -6.54 10.90
C PRO A 120 -13.80 -7.26 10.18
N VAL A 121 -14.16 -7.91 9.07
CA VAL A 121 -13.20 -8.59 8.21
C VAL A 121 -13.22 -7.95 6.82
N LEU A 122 -12.08 -7.37 6.43
CA LEU A 122 -11.85 -6.90 5.07
C LEU A 122 -11.33 -8.05 4.21
N LYS A 123 -11.99 -8.29 3.10
CA LYS A 123 -11.52 -9.15 2.02
C LYS A 123 -10.85 -8.29 0.96
N LEU A 124 -9.55 -8.47 0.76
CA LEU A 124 -8.78 -7.90 -0.35
C LEU A 124 -8.47 -9.00 -1.36
N SER A 125 -8.91 -8.82 -2.59
CA SER A 125 -8.69 -9.78 -3.66
C SER A 125 -8.36 -9.11 -4.97
N PHE A 126 -7.78 -9.88 -5.88
CA PHE A 126 -7.34 -9.43 -7.20
C PHE A 126 -7.99 -10.31 -8.26
N GLN A 127 -8.41 -9.73 -9.36
CA GLN A 127 -9.07 -10.45 -10.45
C GLN A 127 -8.23 -11.65 -10.92
N ASN A 128 -8.85 -12.84 -10.90
CA ASN A 128 -8.25 -14.10 -11.36
C ASN A 128 -6.94 -14.49 -10.62
N ILE A 129 -6.74 -14.01 -9.38
CA ILE A 129 -5.56 -14.31 -8.57
C ILE A 129 -5.99 -14.93 -7.23
N ILE A 130 -5.35 -16.02 -6.88
CA ILE A 130 -5.49 -16.74 -5.62
C ILE A 130 -4.12 -16.71 -4.92
N PRO A 131 -4.04 -16.58 -3.58
CA PRO A 131 -5.13 -16.58 -2.61
C PRO A 131 -5.81 -15.23 -2.43
N VAL A 132 -6.99 -15.28 -1.82
CA VAL A 132 -7.71 -14.11 -1.31
C VAL A 132 -7.16 -13.77 0.08
N ASN A 133 -6.97 -12.48 0.36
CA ASN A 133 -6.46 -12.02 1.65
C ASN A 133 -7.62 -11.52 2.52
N ASN A 134 -7.78 -12.08 3.71
CA ASN A 134 -8.73 -11.61 4.71
C ASN A 134 -7.96 -10.97 5.87
N PHE A 135 -8.36 -9.75 6.22
CA PHE A 135 -7.79 -8.99 7.33
C PHE A 135 -8.87 -8.73 8.37
N THR A 136 -8.74 -9.31 9.54
CA THR A 136 -9.61 -9.03 10.68
C THR A 136 -9.07 -7.83 11.43
N PHE A 137 -9.89 -6.81 11.62
CA PHE A 137 -9.58 -5.71 12.52
C PHE A 137 -10.05 -6.06 13.92
N VAL A 138 -9.09 -6.35 14.80
CA VAL A 138 -9.36 -6.56 16.21
C VAL A 138 -9.51 -5.20 16.87
N ARG A 139 -10.71 -4.93 17.37
CA ARG A 139 -11.06 -3.64 17.93
C ARG A 139 -10.24 -3.36 19.21
N PRO A 140 -9.50 -2.23 19.24
CA PRO A 140 -8.83 -1.83 20.48
C PRO A 140 -9.84 -1.37 21.53
N ALA A 141 -9.53 -1.58 22.79
CA ALA A 141 -10.32 -1.03 23.89
C ALA A 141 -10.35 0.50 23.80
N GLY A 142 -11.55 1.09 23.93
CA GLY A 142 -11.73 2.54 23.84
C GLY A 142 -11.71 3.09 22.42
N GLN A 143 -11.94 2.27 21.39
CA GLN A 143 -12.16 2.77 20.04
C GLN A 143 -13.38 3.71 20.01
N THR A 144 -13.20 4.86 19.36
CA THR A 144 -14.25 5.88 19.15
C THR A 144 -14.14 6.47 17.74
N ALA A 145 -15.09 7.30 17.34
CA ALA A 145 -15.03 8.02 16.07
C ALA A 145 -13.80 8.96 15.96
N SER A 146 -13.32 9.49 17.09
CA SER A 146 -12.11 10.33 17.15
C SER A 146 -10.84 9.54 17.47
N ASN A 147 -10.94 8.25 17.66
CA ASN A 147 -9.81 7.34 17.88
C ASN A 147 -10.12 6.01 17.19
N MET A 148 -9.94 5.97 15.91
CA MET A 148 -10.31 4.84 15.06
C MET A 148 -9.38 3.62 15.22
N GLY A 149 -8.19 3.79 15.78
CA GLY A 149 -7.25 2.68 16.01
C GLY A 149 -6.73 2.06 14.71
N TRP A 150 -6.48 2.87 13.68
CA TRP A 150 -6.05 2.42 12.36
C TRP A 150 -4.85 1.48 12.40
N VAL A 151 -4.91 0.41 11.61
CA VAL A 151 -3.81 -0.54 11.40
C VAL A 151 -3.47 -0.64 9.92
N ARG A 152 -2.19 -0.63 9.58
CA ARG A 152 -1.73 -0.79 8.19
C ARG A 152 -1.74 -2.25 7.82
N VAL A 153 -2.46 -2.62 6.76
CA VAL A 153 -2.48 -3.96 6.18
C VAL A 153 -2.02 -3.92 4.72
N ALA A 154 -1.52 -5.05 4.22
CA ALA A 154 -1.08 -5.11 2.83
C ALA A 154 -1.11 -6.53 2.27
N ALA A 155 -1.34 -6.62 0.95
CA ALA A 155 -1.19 -7.83 0.17
C ALA A 155 -0.44 -7.52 -1.12
N SER A 156 0.17 -8.55 -1.71
CA SER A 156 0.86 -8.44 -2.98
C SER A 156 0.32 -9.45 -3.98
N PHE A 157 0.40 -9.12 -5.26
CA PHE A 157 0.06 -10.02 -6.34
C PHE A 157 1.05 -9.88 -7.49
N ILE A 158 1.21 -10.93 -8.28
CA ILE A 158 1.96 -10.90 -9.54
C ILE A 158 0.95 -10.64 -10.65
N ALA A 159 1.19 -9.59 -11.45
CA ALA A 159 0.31 -9.30 -12.58
C ALA A 159 0.41 -10.40 -13.63
N THR A 160 -0.71 -11.03 -13.94
CA THR A 160 -0.84 -12.06 -14.98
C THR A 160 -1.35 -11.50 -16.29
N GLN A 161 -1.85 -10.27 -16.27
CA GLN A 161 -2.39 -9.51 -17.39
C GLN A 161 -1.99 -8.05 -17.27
N THR A 162 -2.13 -7.29 -18.34
CA THR A 162 -1.89 -5.82 -18.34
C THR A 162 -3.00 -5.02 -17.67
N SER A 163 -4.13 -5.67 -17.36
CA SER A 163 -5.27 -5.06 -16.65
C SER A 163 -5.72 -5.98 -15.53
N HIS A 164 -5.89 -5.44 -14.32
CA HIS A 164 -6.45 -6.14 -13.18
C HIS A 164 -7.43 -5.26 -12.43
N ILE A 165 -8.42 -5.90 -11.78
CA ILE A 165 -9.32 -5.26 -10.84
C ILE A 165 -8.90 -5.67 -9.42
N VAL A 166 -8.82 -4.67 -8.55
CA VAL A 166 -8.61 -4.88 -7.12
C VAL A 166 -9.94 -4.68 -6.41
N TYR A 167 -10.28 -5.63 -5.54
CA TYR A 167 -11.57 -5.71 -4.84
C TYR A 167 -11.36 -5.53 -3.34
N PHE A 168 -12.14 -4.63 -2.74
CA PHE A 168 -12.22 -4.41 -1.31
C PHE A 168 -13.64 -4.69 -0.86
N ALA A 169 -13.83 -5.74 -0.07
CA ALA A 169 -15.15 -6.22 0.29
C ALA A 169 -15.30 -6.46 1.80
N ASN A 170 -16.50 -6.25 2.30
CA ASN A 170 -16.86 -6.76 3.61
C ASN A 170 -17.03 -8.28 3.54
N ALA A 171 -16.20 -9.02 4.29
CA ALA A 171 -16.24 -10.48 4.33
C ALA A 171 -17.22 -11.04 5.36
N ASN A 172 -17.78 -10.22 6.25
CA ASN A 172 -18.72 -10.65 7.26
C ASN A 172 -20.09 -10.95 6.63
N SER A 173 -20.45 -12.21 6.56
CA SER A 173 -21.73 -12.66 5.98
C SER A 173 -22.95 -12.25 6.80
N LEU A 174 -22.77 -11.99 8.08
CA LEU A 174 -23.81 -11.58 9.04
C LEU A 174 -23.79 -10.06 9.32
N ALA A 175 -23.09 -9.29 8.51
CA ALA A 175 -22.96 -7.86 8.74
C ALA A 175 -24.34 -7.19 8.70
N THR A 176 -24.74 -6.66 9.82
CA THR A 176 -25.78 -5.65 9.93
C THR A 176 -25.23 -4.29 9.47
N ALA A 177 -26.07 -3.32 9.30
CA ALA A 177 -25.74 -2.04 8.66
C ALA A 177 -24.49 -1.30 9.19
N ASP A 178 -23.98 -1.64 10.37
CA ASP A 178 -22.88 -0.93 11.03
C ASP A 178 -21.66 -1.83 11.34
N ASN A 179 -21.61 -3.05 10.82
CA ASN A 179 -20.54 -4.02 11.11
C ASN A 179 -19.51 -4.16 9.98
N GLY A 180 -19.27 -3.10 9.21
CA GLY A 180 -18.32 -3.11 8.12
C GLY A 180 -16.89 -2.73 8.52
N PRO A 181 -15.89 -3.18 7.76
CA PRO A 181 -14.56 -2.61 7.82
C PRO A 181 -14.58 -1.18 7.30
N VAL A 182 -13.82 -0.30 7.94
CA VAL A 182 -13.57 1.07 7.50
C VAL A 182 -12.18 1.11 6.89
N ILE A 183 -12.06 1.66 5.69
CA ILE A 183 -10.80 1.70 4.95
C ILE A 183 -10.45 3.10 4.51
N ASP A 184 -9.15 3.37 4.44
CA ASP A 184 -8.59 4.65 4.01
C ASP A 184 -7.16 4.52 3.55
N ASN A 185 -6.58 5.58 3.01
CA ASN A 185 -5.17 5.70 2.65
C ASN A 185 -4.65 4.51 1.83
N ILE A 186 -5.39 4.16 0.78
CA ILE A 186 -5.06 3.01 -0.07
C ILE A 186 -3.93 3.40 -1.02
N PHE A 187 -2.92 2.57 -1.05
CA PHE A 187 -1.72 2.77 -1.83
C PHE A 187 -1.38 1.51 -2.63
N MET A 188 -1.14 1.65 -3.91
CA MET A 188 -0.62 0.57 -4.75
C MET A 188 0.67 1.02 -5.42
N SER A 189 1.70 0.20 -5.34
CA SER A 189 2.97 0.46 -6.02
C SER A 189 3.51 -0.80 -6.68
N GLU A 190 4.36 -0.57 -7.68
CA GLU A 190 5.35 -1.57 -8.03
C GLU A 190 6.32 -1.76 -6.87
N PRO A 191 6.91 -2.96 -6.71
CA PRO A 191 8.02 -3.09 -5.79
C PRO A 191 9.12 -2.14 -6.28
N VAL A 192 9.53 -1.24 -5.41
CA VAL A 192 10.75 -0.47 -5.65
C VAL A 192 11.87 -1.51 -5.78
N PRO A 193 12.61 -1.55 -6.89
CA PRO A 193 13.80 -2.39 -6.96
C PRO A 193 14.64 -2.06 -5.72
N GLU A 194 15.02 -3.07 -4.96
CA GLU A 194 15.89 -2.84 -3.80
C GLU A 194 17.04 -1.96 -4.28
N PRO A 195 17.29 -0.81 -3.63
CA PRO A 195 18.38 0.07 -4.05
C PRO A 195 19.60 -0.82 -4.18
N GLN A 196 20.44 -0.53 -5.17
CA GLN A 196 21.62 -1.33 -5.54
C GLN A 196 22.61 -1.56 -4.37
N ASN A 197 22.10 -1.62 -3.15
CA ASN A 197 22.85 -1.96 -1.93
C ASN A 197 23.60 -3.29 -2.09
N TRP A 198 23.01 -4.27 -2.77
CA TRP A 198 23.68 -5.51 -3.10
C TRP A 198 24.88 -5.30 -4.02
N ALA A 199 24.76 -4.42 -5.02
CA ALA A 199 25.89 -4.07 -5.88
C ALA A 199 26.99 -3.33 -5.09
N LEU A 200 26.60 -2.45 -4.18
CA LEU A 200 27.53 -1.76 -3.27
C LEU A 200 28.24 -2.73 -2.31
N PHE A 201 27.51 -3.72 -1.75
CA PHE A 201 28.10 -4.76 -0.94
C PHE A 201 29.09 -5.61 -1.75
N ILE A 202 28.72 -6.04 -2.95
CA ILE A 202 29.59 -6.84 -3.82
C ILE A 202 30.84 -6.04 -4.22
N ILE A 203 30.70 -4.77 -4.59
CA ILE A 203 31.81 -3.89 -4.91
C ILE A 203 32.69 -3.65 -3.67
N GLY A 204 32.08 -3.38 -2.51
CA GLY A 204 32.79 -3.17 -1.25
C GLY A 204 33.60 -4.38 -0.82
N PHE A 205 33.03 -5.56 -0.80
CA PHE A 205 33.72 -6.81 -0.47
C PHE A 205 34.76 -7.19 -1.54
N GLY A 206 34.48 -6.92 -2.84
CA GLY A 206 35.42 -7.13 -3.92
C GLY A 206 36.69 -6.28 -3.78
N LEU A 207 36.53 -5.00 -3.40
CA LEU A 207 37.67 -4.10 -3.15
C LEU A 207 38.49 -4.52 -1.93
N ILE A 208 37.85 -4.95 -0.84
CA ILE A 208 38.53 -5.47 0.34
C ILE A 208 39.34 -6.74 -0.01
N GLY A 209 38.75 -7.63 -0.79
CA GLY A 209 39.42 -8.85 -1.29
C GLY A 209 40.66 -8.56 -2.13
N LEU A 210 40.58 -7.55 -3.00
CA LEU A 210 41.72 -7.12 -3.84
C LEU A 210 42.85 -6.50 -3.02
N VAL A 211 42.54 -5.68 -2.01
CA VAL A 211 43.53 -5.08 -1.11
C VAL A 211 44.23 -6.14 -0.27
N SER A 212 43.46 -7.10 0.26
CA SER A 212 44.01 -8.23 1.06
C SER A 212 44.97 -9.11 0.26
N ARG A 213 44.61 -9.38 -1.00
CA ARG A 213 45.46 -10.17 -1.90
C ARG A 213 46.78 -9.47 -2.21
N ARG A 214 46.79 -8.16 -2.41
CA ARG A 214 48.01 -7.38 -2.65
C ARG A 214 48.96 -7.36 -1.44
N LYS A 215 48.44 -7.41 -0.20
CA LYS A 215 49.24 -7.49 1.00
C LYS A 215 49.90 -8.86 1.17
N ALA A 216 49.20 -9.94 0.86
CA ALA A 216 49.74 -11.30 0.95
C ALA A 216 50.93 -11.53 -0.03
N THR A 217 50.86 -10.97 -1.23
CA THR A 217 51.92 -11.13 -2.25
C THR A 217 53.19 -10.33 -1.92
N ARG A 218 53.12 -9.32 -1.03
CA ARG A 218 54.29 -8.54 -0.60
C ARG A 218 55.06 -9.14 0.59
N GLN A 219 54.49 -10.14 1.27
CA GLN A 219 55.18 -10.82 2.39
C GLN A 219 55.98 -12.07 1.97
N THR A 220 55.87 -12.48 0.73
CA THR A 220 56.54 -13.66 0.17
C THR A 220 57.68 -13.33 -0.81
N ALA A 221 58.09 -12.07 -0.89
CA ALA A 221 59.25 -11.59 -1.65
C ALA A 221 60.29 -10.89 -0.71
#